data_80ee55a7b0ccf5b4c0ef8cc02174336d
#
_entry.id   80ee55a7b0ccf5b4c0ef8cc02174336d
#
_cell.length_a   1.000
_cell.length_b   1.000
_cell.length_c   1.000
_cell.angle_alpha   90.00
_cell.angle_beta   90.00
_cell.angle_gamma   90.00
#
_symmetry.space_group_name_H-M   'P 1'
#
loop_
_entity.id
_entity.type
_entity.pdbx_description
1 polymer ?
#
loop_
_entity_poly.entity_id
_entity_poly.type
_entity_poly.pdbx_seq_one_letter_code
_entity_poly.pdbx_strand_id
1 'polypeptide(L)'
;MLPLVATGHAAVAGSPALCYQGVNLSGAEYGDRNGVYGTNYIYPSERTVLHFAAKGMTIIRLPFRWERLQPRLGAALDANELKRLSDSVALIRKHGMAVLLDPHNFGYYDKGQVGKAPATNAAFADFWARLAVEFANREGVAFGLMNEPYDIKATDWLKSANAAIRAIRIVGARNLVLVPGTVWSGAGSWEKDVLGGANGTVMLGVKDPLDNYGFEVHQYFDVDSSGTHESCEGADNAVKAIAGMTTWLKQNNKRGFLGEFGVSSEEACVEALSKVLKTMGDNGDAWLGWSYWAAGEWWPPGEAYNVQPQNRRERPQAVALNAALDPKVAASSDCAMVKPATN
;
A
#
# COMPACT_ATOMS: atom_id res chain seq x y z
N MET A 1 -13.59 -6.16 -62.03
CA MET A 1 -13.57 -6.70 -60.65
C MET A 1 -12.46 -6.01 -59.88
N LEU A 2 -12.81 -5.04 -59.00
CA LEU A 2 -11.83 -4.42 -58.09
C LEU A 2 -11.77 -5.27 -56.83
N PRO A 3 -10.60 -5.48 -56.19
CA PRO A 3 -10.49 -6.18 -54.94
C PRO A 3 -10.99 -5.31 -53.78
N LEU A 4 -11.85 -5.84 -52.95
CA LEU A 4 -12.23 -5.25 -51.67
C LEU A 4 -11.03 -5.30 -50.71
N VAL A 5 -10.51 -4.15 -50.35
CA VAL A 5 -9.51 -4.02 -49.27
C VAL A 5 -10.28 -4.05 -47.95
N ALA A 6 -10.20 -5.16 -47.22
CA ALA A 6 -10.72 -5.26 -45.88
C ALA A 6 -9.79 -4.48 -44.93
N THR A 7 -10.23 -3.31 -44.46
CA THR A 7 -9.59 -2.58 -43.36
C THR A 7 -9.87 -3.30 -42.07
N GLY A 8 -8.93 -4.14 -41.64
CA GLY A 8 -8.94 -4.72 -40.31
C GLY A 8 -8.77 -3.59 -39.27
N HIS A 9 -9.82 -3.30 -38.51
CA HIS A 9 -9.71 -2.52 -37.31
C HIS A 9 -8.96 -3.36 -36.27
N ALA A 10 -7.71 -3.00 -36.01
CA ALA A 10 -7.02 -3.53 -34.84
C ALA A 10 -7.83 -3.10 -33.60
N ALA A 11 -8.35 -4.09 -32.88
CA ALA A 11 -8.94 -3.83 -31.58
C ALA A 11 -7.87 -3.17 -30.71
N VAL A 12 -8.13 -1.96 -30.22
CA VAL A 12 -7.30 -1.33 -29.22
C VAL A 12 -7.34 -2.24 -28.02
N ALA A 13 -6.22 -2.89 -27.71
CA ALA A 13 -6.11 -3.68 -26.49
C ALA A 13 -6.42 -2.75 -25.31
N GLY A 14 -7.48 -3.06 -24.55
CA GLY A 14 -7.82 -2.30 -23.35
C GLY A 14 -6.64 -2.32 -22.38
N SER A 15 -6.52 -1.28 -21.53
CA SER A 15 -5.52 -1.28 -20.47
C SER A 15 -5.61 -2.57 -19.64
N PRO A 16 -4.45 -3.12 -19.18
CA PRO A 16 -4.48 -4.28 -18.30
C PRO A 16 -5.31 -3.96 -17.05
N ALA A 17 -5.95 -4.97 -16.47
CA ALA A 17 -6.68 -4.83 -15.23
C ALA A 17 -5.72 -4.53 -14.07
N LEU A 18 -6.21 -3.85 -13.01
CA LEU A 18 -5.45 -3.65 -11.77
C LEU A 18 -5.19 -5.01 -11.11
N CYS A 19 -3.98 -5.20 -10.60
CA CYS A 19 -3.60 -6.46 -9.94
C CYS A 19 -4.24 -6.61 -8.55
N TYR A 20 -4.36 -5.52 -7.81
CA TYR A 20 -4.70 -5.57 -6.40
C TYR A 20 -5.71 -4.48 -6.05
N GLN A 21 -6.82 -4.89 -5.45
CA GLN A 21 -7.90 -4.02 -5.04
C GLN A 21 -8.37 -4.45 -3.67
N GLY A 22 -8.27 -3.56 -2.65
CA GLY A 22 -8.55 -4.01 -1.30
C GLY A 22 -8.69 -2.93 -0.26
N VAL A 23 -8.34 -3.28 0.96
CA VAL A 23 -8.56 -2.44 2.14
C VAL A 23 -7.40 -2.57 3.11
N ASN A 24 -7.14 -1.50 3.86
CA ASN A 24 -6.32 -1.55 5.06
C ASN A 24 -7.14 -2.14 6.21
N LEU A 25 -6.63 -3.17 6.88
CA LEU A 25 -7.24 -3.69 8.11
C LEU A 25 -6.48 -3.16 9.31
N SER A 26 -6.95 -2.02 9.79
CA SER A 26 -6.37 -1.27 10.90
C SER A 26 -6.65 -1.96 12.23
N GLY A 27 -5.69 -1.89 13.16
CA GLY A 27 -5.78 -2.47 14.49
C GLY A 27 -4.46 -2.97 15.06
N ALA A 28 -3.59 -3.55 14.24
CA ALA A 28 -2.32 -4.07 14.73
C ALA A 28 -1.21 -3.01 14.82
N GLU A 29 -1.42 -1.83 14.31
CA GLU A 29 -0.58 -0.64 14.50
C GLU A 29 -0.95 0.18 15.74
N TYR A 30 -2.09 -0.09 16.38
CA TYR A 30 -2.58 0.66 17.55
C TYR A 30 -1.67 0.49 18.77
N GLY A 31 -1.80 1.41 19.73
CA GLY A 31 -1.02 1.41 20.96
C GLY A 31 0.46 1.72 20.73
N ASP A 32 1.25 1.56 21.77
CA ASP A 32 2.70 1.75 21.74
C ASP A 32 3.46 0.41 21.71
N ARG A 33 4.78 0.46 21.83
CA ARG A 33 5.65 -0.73 21.86
C ARG A 33 5.32 -1.72 22.98
N ASN A 34 4.74 -1.25 24.10
CA ASN A 34 4.39 -2.07 25.26
C ASN A 34 2.92 -2.51 25.23
N GLY A 35 2.23 -2.25 24.13
CA GLY A 35 0.80 -2.59 23.98
C GLY A 35 0.54 -4.07 24.21
N VAL A 36 -0.56 -4.36 24.91
CA VAL A 36 -1.03 -5.71 25.20
C VAL A 36 -2.02 -6.15 24.13
N TYR A 37 -1.77 -7.27 23.49
CA TYR A 37 -2.67 -7.85 22.49
C TYR A 37 -4.07 -8.12 23.08
N GLY A 38 -5.09 -7.75 22.33
CA GLY A 38 -6.49 -7.86 22.77
C GLY A 38 -6.96 -6.73 23.72
N THR A 39 -6.04 -5.81 24.09
CA THR A 39 -6.35 -4.66 24.97
C THR A 39 -5.97 -3.33 24.32
N ASN A 40 -4.78 -3.24 23.74
CA ASN A 40 -4.27 -2.01 23.15
C ASN A 40 -4.18 -2.10 21.61
N TYR A 41 -4.16 -3.31 21.07
CA TYR A 41 -4.13 -3.58 19.63
C TYR A 41 -4.69 -4.98 19.32
N ILE A 42 -5.06 -5.18 18.07
CA ILE A 42 -5.65 -6.44 17.58
C ILE A 42 -5.23 -6.69 16.13
N TYR A 43 -5.06 -7.95 15.77
CA TYR A 43 -5.01 -8.38 14.37
C TYR A 43 -6.42 -8.71 13.86
N PRO A 44 -6.66 -8.66 12.53
CA PRO A 44 -7.99 -8.86 11.97
C PRO A 44 -8.55 -10.27 12.25
N SER A 45 -9.85 -10.34 12.51
CA SER A 45 -10.54 -11.62 12.65
C SER A 45 -10.85 -12.26 11.31
N GLU A 46 -11.07 -13.59 11.32
CA GLU A 46 -11.52 -14.32 10.13
C GLU A 46 -12.83 -13.77 9.55
N ARG A 47 -13.74 -13.30 10.42
CA ARG A 47 -15.01 -12.71 9.98
C ARG A 47 -14.79 -11.48 9.11
N THR A 48 -13.88 -10.58 9.48
CA THR A 48 -13.56 -9.39 8.71
C THR A 48 -12.84 -9.75 7.41
N VAL A 49 -11.87 -10.65 7.45
CA VAL A 49 -11.17 -11.14 6.26
C VAL A 49 -12.15 -11.77 5.26
N LEU A 50 -13.03 -12.65 5.73
CA LEU A 50 -14.09 -13.29 4.91
C LEU A 50 -15.02 -12.27 4.27
N HIS A 51 -15.40 -11.22 5.00
CA HIS A 51 -16.27 -10.18 4.46
C HIS A 51 -15.68 -9.54 3.20
N PHE A 52 -14.43 -9.09 3.26
CA PHE A 52 -13.79 -8.43 2.12
C PHE A 52 -13.42 -9.40 0.99
N ALA A 53 -13.02 -10.63 1.32
CA ALA A 53 -12.83 -11.70 0.32
C ALA A 53 -14.12 -12.01 -0.45
N ALA A 54 -15.26 -12.10 0.25
CA ALA A 54 -16.56 -12.35 -0.37
C ALA A 54 -17.06 -11.20 -1.27
N LYS A 55 -16.50 -9.98 -1.10
CA LYS A 55 -16.74 -8.84 -1.99
C LYS A 55 -15.90 -8.90 -3.27
N GLY A 56 -14.91 -9.77 -3.33
CA GLY A 56 -13.99 -9.87 -4.47
C GLY A 56 -12.73 -9.02 -4.31
N MET A 57 -12.46 -8.49 -3.11
CA MET A 57 -11.18 -7.84 -2.83
C MET A 57 -10.03 -8.84 -2.92
N THR A 58 -8.89 -8.41 -3.41
CA THR A 58 -7.75 -9.27 -3.75
C THR A 58 -6.51 -9.01 -2.89
N ILE A 59 -6.50 -7.93 -2.09
CA ILE A 59 -5.39 -7.57 -1.21
C ILE A 59 -5.87 -6.99 0.11
N ILE A 60 -5.14 -7.29 1.17
CA ILE A 60 -5.20 -6.60 2.46
C ILE A 60 -3.85 -5.94 2.71
N ARG A 61 -3.84 -4.61 2.92
CA ARG A 61 -2.70 -3.93 3.52
C ARG A 61 -2.83 -4.11 5.03
N LEU A 62 -1.80 -4.68 5.65
CA LEU A 62 -1.80 -5.07 7.06
C LEU A 62 -0.80 -4.21 7.83
N PRO A 63 -1.26 -3.09 8.43
CA PRO A 63 -0.41 -2.24 9.25
C PRO A 63 -0.06 -2.92 10.58
N PHE A 64 1.18 -2.73 11.05
CA PHE A 64 1.66 -3.23 12.33
C PHE A 64 2.78 -2.32 12.88
N ARG A 65 3.16 -2.50 14.15
CA ARG A 65 4.24 -1.72 14.78
C ARG A 65 5.58 -2.43 14.69
N TRP A 66 6.60 -1.72 14.18
CA TRP A 66 7.97 -2.21 14.13
C TRP A 66 8.51 -2.49 15.53
N GLU A 67 8.31 -1.58 16.50
CA GLU A 67 8.83 -1.72 17.87
C GLU A 67 8.26 -2.90 18.63
N ARG A 68 7.06 -3.36 18.29
CA ARG A 68 6.51 -4.60 18.88
C ARG A 68 7.11 -5.84 18.25
N LEU A 69 7.28 -5.80 16.93
CA LEU A 69 7.85 -6.93 16.21
C LEU A 69 9.37 -7.07 16.44
N GLN A 70 10.10 -5.95 16.60
CA GLN A 70 11.52 -5.93 16.95
C GLN A 70 11.75 -4.98 18.16
N PRO A 71 11.53 -5.43 19.39
CA PRO A 71 11.57 -4.57 20.59
C PRO A 71 12.93 -3.90 20.86
N ARG A 72 13.99 -4.41 20.25
CA ARG A 72 15.35 -3.87 20.33
C ARG A 72 16.00 -3.95 18.96
N LEU A 73 16.42 -2.79 18.43
CA LEU A 73 17.13 -2.71 17.15
C LEU A 73 18.31 -3.70 17.08
N GLY A 74 18.43 -4.42 15.97
CA GLY A 74 19.45 -5.43 15.73
C GLY A 74 19.23 -6.77 16.45
N ALA A 75 18.21 -6.88 17.31
CA ALA A 75 17.86 -8.15 17.96
C ALA A 75 16.94 -9.01 17.10
N ALA A 76 16.70 -10.25 17.54
CA ALA A 76 15.70 -11.12 16.94
C ALA A 76 14.29 -10.48 17.02
N LEU A 77 13.43 -10.85 16.08
CA LEU A 77 12.02 -10.49 16.14
C LEU A 77 11.36 -11.17 17.36
N ASP A 78 10.39 -10.50 17.97
CA ASP A 78 9.61 -11.09 19.06
C ASP A 78 8.80 -12.28 18.52
N ALA A 79 8.97 -13.44 19.13
CA ALA A 79 8.38 -14.68 18.63
C ALA A 79 6.84 -14.68 18.69
N ASN A 80 6.26 -14.03 19.71
CA ASN A 80 4.81 -13.96 19.87
C ASN A 80 4.20 -13.01 18.86
N GLU A 81 4.81 -11.85 18.66
CA GLU A 81 4.32 -10.86 17.70
C GLU A 81 4.51 -11.36 16.26
N LEU A 82 5.64 -11.97 15.95
CA LEU A 82 5.88 -12.62 14.67
C LEU A 82 4.87 -13.72 14.39
N LYS A 83 4.52 -14.51 15.41
CA LYS A 83 3.48 -15.54 15.27
C LYS A 83 2.12 -14.92 14.94
N ARG A 84 1.69 -13.84 15.62
CA ARG A 84 0.44 -13.15 15.34
C ARG A 84 0.39 -12.60 13.91
N LEU A 85 1.47 -11.96 13.49
CA LEU A 85 1.61 -11.46 12.12
C LEU A 85 1.53 -12.61 11.10
N SER A 86 2.26 -13.71 11.33
CA SER A 86 2.30 -14.86 10.44
C SER A 86 0.96 -15.61 10.37
N ASP A 87 0.25 -15.74 11.52
CA ASP A 87 -1.10 -16.30 11.56
C ASP A 87 -2.09 -15.44 10.76
N SER A 88 -1.97 -14.11 10.86
CA SER A 88 -2.81 -13.17 10.10
C SER A 88 -2.53 -13.24 8.60
N VAL A 89 -1.26 -13.31 8.20
CA VAL A 89 -0.87 -13.55 6.81
C VAL A 89 -1.46 -14.86 6.30
N ALA A 90 -1.33 -15.94 7.06
CA ALA A 90 -1.86 -17.25 6.68
C ALA A 90 -3.38 -17.23 6.55
N LEU A 91 -4.07 -16.54 7.45
CA LEU A 91 -5.52 -16.36 7.42
C LEU A 91 -5.97 -15.62 6.16
N ILE A 92 -5.36 -14.49 5.84
CA ILE A 92 -5.69 -13.69 4.66
C ILE A 92 -5.42 -14.49 3.39
N ARG A 93 -4.28 -15.19 3.32
CA ARG A 93 -3.91 -16.04 2.18
C ARG A 93 -4.85 -17.24 2.01
N LYS A 94 -5.32 -17.85 3.09
CA LYS A 94 -6.32 -18.94 3.10
C LYS A 94 -7.59 -18.53 2.34
N HIS A 95 -7.96 -17.25 2.42
CA HIS A 95 -9.13 -16.69 1.74
C HIS A 95 -8.82 -16.07 0.37
N GLY A 96 -7.67 -16.39 -0.23
CA GLY A 96 -7.32 -16.05 -1.61
C GLY A 96 -6.80 -14.63 -1.82
N MET A 97 -6.75 -13.80 -0.78
CA MET A 97 -6.24 -12.43 -0.89
C MET A 97 -4.72 -12.34 -0.68
N ALA A 98 -4.09 -11.40 -1.35
CA ALA A 98 -2.71 -11.01 -1.10
C ALA A 98 -2.58 -10.19 0.20
N VAL A 99 -1.35 -10.08 0.72
CA VAL A 99 -1.03 -9.28 1.90
C VAL A 99 0.11 -8.32 1.56
N LEU A 100 -0.10 -7.04 1.83
CA LEU A 100 0.96 -6.03 1.89
C LEU A 100 1.31 -5.80 3.36
N LEU A 101 2.51 -6.21 3.75
CA LEU A 101 3.03 -5.97 5.10
C LEU A 101 3.49 -4.52 5.23
N ASP A 102 2.97 -3.80 6.22
CA ASP A 102 3.21 -2.38 6.41
C ASP A 102 3.67 -2.07 7.84
N PRO A 103 4.98 -1.83 8.09
CA PRO A 103 5.42 -1.22 9.33
C PRO A 103 4.93 0.22 9.42
N HIS A 104 3.88 0.44 10.21
CA HIS A 104 3.10 1.68 10.27
C HIS A 104 3.74 2.72 11.21
N ASN A 105 4.98 3.13 10.87
CA ASN A 105 5.85 3.85 11.80
C ASN A 105 6.30 5.24 11.31
N PHE A 106 5.77 5.75 10.21
CA PHE A 106 5.97 7.13 9.75
C PHE A 106 7.45 7.55 9.56
N GLY A 107 8.33 6.59 9.29
CA GLY A 107 9.76 6.81 9.18
C GLY A 107 10.51 6.86 10.51
N TYR A 108 9.93 6.32 11.58
CA TYR A 108 10.53 6.31 12.91
C TYR A 108 10.56 4.91 13.53
N TYR A 109 11.45 4.71 14.47
CA TYR A 109 11.44 3.65 15.46
C TYR A 109 11.45 4.33 16.85
N ASP A 110 10.38 4.18 17.61
CA ASP A 110 10.10 5.04 18.78
C ASP A 110 10.23 6.54 18.39
N LYS A 111 11.19 7.25 18.97
CA LYS A 111 11.49 8.65 18.67
C LYS A 111 12.69 8.81 17.72
N GLY A 112 13.32 7.71 17.29
CA GLY A 112 14.48 7.72 16.41
C GLY A 112 14.09 7.73 14.94
N GLN A 113 14.44 8.81 14.23
CA GLN A 113 14.20 8.93 12.80
C GLN A 113 15.05 7.92 12.01
N VAL A 114 14.45 7.20 11.09
CA VAL A 114 15.15 6.27 10.19
C VAL A 114 16.25 7.02 9.41
N GLY A 115 17.42 6.41 9.35
CA GLY A 115 18.62 7.01 8.76
C GLY A 115 19.52 7.74 9.75
N LYS A 116 19.04 7.97 11.00
CA LYS A 116 19.80 8.59 12.09
C LYS A 116 19.89 7.63 13.29
N ALA A 117 20.90 7.81 14.14
CA ALA A 117 20.99 7.03 15.37
C ALA A 117 19.78 7.33 16.29
N PRO A 118 19.18 6.30 16.95
CA PRO A 118 19.58 4.88 16.90
C PRO A 118 19.05 4.11 15.72
N ALA A 119 18.01 4.59 15.00
CA ALA A 119 17.35 3.92 13.86
C ALA A 119 18.11 4.12 12.54
N THR A 120 19.40 3.77 12.52
CA THR A 120 20.26 3.91 11.35
C THR A 120 19.76 3.12 10.14
N ASN A 121 20.27 3.44 8.94
CA ASN A 121 20.01 2.65 7.74
C ASN A 121 20.36 1.15 7.92
N ALA A 122 21.39 0.85 8.70
CA ALA A 122 21.76 -0.52 9.02
C ALA A 122 20.73 -1.21 9.92
N ALA A 123 20.17 -0.49 10.91
CA ALA A 123 19.12 -1.02 11.78
C ALA A 123 17.81 -1.27 10.99
N PHE A 124 17.45 -0.37 10.08
CA PHE A 124 16.30 -0.54 9.22
C PHE A 124 16.49 -1.70 8.22
N ALA A 125 17.67 -1.83 7.66
CA ALA A 125 18.05 -2.95 6.80
C ALA A 125 18.04 -4.31 7.54
N ASP A 126 18.52 -4.34 8.80
CA ASP A 126 18.47 -5.54 9.64
C ASP A 126 17.03 -6.00 9.92
N PHE A 127 16.16 -5.05 10.26
CA PHE A 127 14.72 -5.33 10.43
C PHE A 127 14.15 -5.99 9.18
N TRP A 128 14.36 -5.38 8.01
CA TRP A 128 13.84 -5.91 6.75
C TRP A 128 14.48 -7.24 6.35
N ALA A 129 15.78 -7.45 6.62
CA ALA A 129 16.41 -8.75 6.38
C ALA A 129 15.73 -9.85 7.19
N ARG A 130 15.49 -9.62 8.48
CA ARG A 130 14.84 -10.59 9.38
C ARG A 130 13.39 -10.86 8.96
N LEU A 131 12.60 -9.82 8.71
CA LEU A 131 11.21 -9.98 8.29
C LEU A 131 11.11 -10.66 6.91
N ALA A 132 12.01 -10.31 5.99
CA ALA A 132 12.04 -10.91 4.67
C ALA A 132 12.39 -12.40 4.70
N VAL A 133 13.21 -12.88 5.64
CA VAL A 133 13.48 -14.33 5.81
C VAL A 133 12.20 -15.10 6.14
N GLU A 134 11.34 -14.53 7.00
CA GLU A 134 10.09 -15.17 7.43
C GLU A 134 9.07 -15.33 6.29
N PHE A 135 9.08 -14.38 5.35
CA PHE A 135 8.10 -14.32 4.25
C PHE A 135 8.75 -14.46 2.87
N ALA A 136 10.02 -14.89 2.79
CA ALA A 136 10.74 -15.02 1.53
C ALA A 136 9.99 -15.91 0.55
N ASN A 137 9.75 -15.34 -0.65
CA ASN A 137 9.14 -16.05 -1.78
C ASN A 137 7.75 -16.64 -1.49
N ARG A 138 7.08 -16.19 -0.44
CA ARG A 138 5.67 -16.56 -0.21
C ARG A 138 4.81 -15.82 -1.23
N GLU A 139 4.17 -16.61 -2.10
CA GLU A 139 3.26 -16.05 -3.11
C GLU A 139 2.13 -15.26 -2.43
N GLY A 140 1.78 -14.12 -3.00
CA GLY A 140 0.78 -13.22 -2.47
C GLY A 140 1.21 -12.45 -1.21
N VAL A 141 2.50 -12.33 -0.92
CA VAL A 141 3.02 -11.44 0.14
C VAL A 141 3.95 -10.41 -0.47
N ALA A 142 3.65 -9.13 -0.25
CA ALA A 142 4.47 -8.00 -0.63
C ALA A 142 4.96 -7.23 0.61
N PHE A 143 6.02 -6.45 0.44
CA PHE A 143 6.66 -5.66 1.48
C PHE A 143 6.48 -4.16 1.20
N GLY A 144 5.69 -3.45 2.00
CA GLY A 144 5.65 -2.00 2.07
C GLY A 144 6.75 -1.52 3.01
N LEU A 145 7.72 -0.76 2.52
CA LEU A 145 8.93 -0.50 3.32
C LEU A 145 8.64 0.26 4.61
N MET A 146 7.68 1.19 4.59
CA MET A 146 7.35 2.03 5.74
C MET A 146 6.06 2.80 5.45
N ASN A 147 5.16 2.92 6.43
CA ASN A 147 4.09 3.89 6.32
C ASN A 147 4.64 5.32 6.37
N GLU A 148 4.27 6.14 5.41
CA GLU A 148 4.32 7.61 5.43
C GLU A 148 5.59 8.24 6.05
N PRO A 149 6.79 8.01 5.55
CA PRO A 149 7.94 8.82 5.99
C PRO A 149 7.63 10.31 5.78
N TYR A 150 7.69 11.16 6.83
CA TYR A 150 7.26 12.55 6.64
C TYR A 150 8.35 13.60 6.86
N ASP A 151 9.11 13.55 7.92
CA ASP A 151 10.13 14.54 8.29
C ASP A 151 11.55 14.06 7.95
N ILE A 152 11.69 13.39 6.81
CA ILE A 152 12.95 12.86 6.30
C ILE A 152 13.20 13.47 4.94
N LYS A 153 14.41 13.99 4.67
CA LYS A 153 14.78 14.47 3.35
C LYS A 153 14.65 13.35 2.33
N ALA A 154 14.09 13.64 1.16
CA ALA A 154 13.91 12.65 0.10
C ALA A 154 15.21 11.91 -0.24
N THR A 155 16.34 12.62 -0.29
CA THR A 155 17.67 12.04 -0.52
C THR A 155 18.16 11.11 0.59
N ASP A 156 17.76 11.33 1.85
CA ASP A 156 18.12 10.47 2.98
C ASP A 156 17.17 9.27 3.07
N TRP A 157 15.87 9.47 2.79
CA TRP A 157 14.92 8.38 2.67
C TRP A 157 15.30 7.40 1.54
N LEU A 158 15.73 7.89 0.39
CA LEU A 158 16.23 7.04 -0.70
C LEU A 158 17.37 6.12 -0.26
N LYS A 159 18.31 6.63 0.59
CA LYS A 159 19.40 5.80 1.13
C LYS A 159 18.86 4.68 2.03
N SER A 160 17.88 4.99 2.88
CA SER A 160 17.22 4.04 3.77
C SER A 160 16.45 2.97 2.98
N ALA A 161 15.66 3.38 1.99
CA ALA A 161 14.92 2.48 1.11
C ALA A 161 15.84 1.53 0.34
N ASN A 162 16.91 2.05 -0.25
CA ASN A 162 17.89 1.23 -0.97
C ASN A 162 18.64 0.27 -0.04
N ALA A 163 18.89 0.64 1.22
CA ALA A 163 19.51 -0.25 2.20
C ALA A 163 18.57 -1.41 2.56
N ALA A 164 17.28 -1.13 2.77
CA ALA A 164 16.26 -2.13 3.05
C ALA A 164 16.05 -3.09 1.86
N ILE A 165 15.87 -2.56 0.64
CA ILE A 165 15.74 -3.39 -0.57
C ILE A 165 16.94 -4.32 -0.74
N ARG A 166 18.16 -3.77 -0.60
CA ARG A 166 19.37 -4.60 -0.67
C ARG A 166 19.36 -5.74 0.35
N ALA A 167 18.96 -5.45 1.60
CA ALA A 167 18.90 -6.46 2.65
C ALA A 167 17.85 -7.54 2.36
N ILE A 168 16.68 -7.18 1.87
CA ILE A 168 15.63 -8.08 1.40
C ILE A 168 16.18 -9.01 0.30
N ARG A 169 16.91 -8.47 -0.67
CA ARG A 169 17.43 -9.25 -1.79
C ARG A 169 18.61 -10.15 -1.41
N ILE A 170 19.45 -9.72 -0.46
CA ILE A 170 20.58 -10.54 0.07
C ILE A 170 20.06 -11.83 0.74
N VAL A 171 18.94 -11.80 1.43
CA VAL A 171 18.35 -13.00 2.05
C VAL A 171 17.57 -13.88 1.05
N GLY A 172 17.60 -13.55 -0.23
CA GLY A 172 16.98 -14.34 -1.30
C GLY A 172 15.48 -14.10 -1.50
N ALA A 173 14.90 -13.11 -0.84
CA ALA A 173 13.48 -12.79 -1.03
C ALA A 173 13.27 -12.04 -2.36
N ARG A 174 12.36 -12.56 -3.19
CA ARG A 174 12.01 -12.03 -4.51
C ARG A 174 10.64 -11.34 -4.53
N ASN A 175 10.04 -11.15 -3.38
CA ASN A 175 8.74 -10.53 -3.20
C ASN A 175 8.71 -9.09 -3.75
N LEU A 176 7.54 -8.65 -4.22
CA LEU A 176 7.28 -7.25 -4.58
C LEU A 176 7.59 -6.34 -3.38
N VAL A 177 8.29 -5.24 -3.65
CA VAL A 177 8.57 -4.20 -2.66
C VAL A 177 7.85 -2.93 -3.06
N LEU A 178 7.00 -2.39 -2.20
CA LEU A 178 6.39 -1.07 -2.36
C LEU A 178 7.21 -0.03 -1.60
N VAL A 179 7.58 1.02 -2.30
CA VAL A 179 8.51 2.05 -1.81
C VAL A 179 7.75 3.37 -1.69
N PRO A 180 7.46 3.85 -0.48
CA PRO A 180 6.88 5.17 -0.30
C PRO A 180 7.92 6.27 -0.57
N GLY A 181 7.44 7.47 -0.86
CA GLY A 181 8.22 8.69 -0.79
C GLY A 181 8.29 9.24 0.63
N THR A 182 8.94 10.38 0.80
CA THR A 182 8.79 11.24 1.99
C THR A 182 7.60 12.19 1.85
N VAL A 183 7.39 13.08 2.83
CA VAL A 183 6.23 14.00 2.84
C VAL A 183 4.92 13.20 2.78
N TRP A 184 4.79 12.23 3.74
CA TRP A 184 3.64 11.30 3.85
C TRP A 184 3.34 10.52 2.55
N SER A 185 4.31 10.41 1.66
CA SER A 185 4.14 9.74 0.35
C SER A 185 2.97 10.30 -0.49
N GLY A 186 2.62 11.58 -0.31
CA GLY A 186 1.45 12.20 -0.91
C GLY A 186 1.54 12.27 -2.44
N ALA A 187 0.54 11.77 -3.16
CA ALA A 187 0.49 11.86 -4.62
C ALA A 187 0.47 13.32 -5.09
N GLY A 188 -0.26 14.19 -4.40
CA GLY A 188 -0.35 15.62 -4.72
C GLY A 188 0.93 16.43 -4.45
N SER A 189 1.87 15.87 -3.66
CA SER A 189 3.18 16.48 -3.38
C SER A 189 4.34 15.77 -4.09
N TRP A 190 4.08 14.71 -4.86
CA TRP A 190 5.11 13.82 -5.41
C TRP A 190 6.18 14.54 -6.24
N GLU A 191 5.79 15.50 -7.06
CA GLU A 191 6.69 16.28 -7.92
C GLU A 191 7.10 17.64 -7.32
N LYS A 192 6.70 17.93 -6.05
CA LYS A 192 7.06 19.17 -5.37
C LYS A 192 8.32 18.99 -4.53
N ASP A 193 9.25 19.94 -4.60
CA ASP A 193 10.38 20.00 -3.69
C ASP A 193 9.91 20.59 -2.35
N VAL A 194 9.60 19.71 -1.41
CA VAL A 194 9.16 20.10 -0.08
C VAL A 194 10.28 19.91 0.94
N LEU A 195 11.01 18.77 0.84
CA LEU A 195 12.04 18.43 1.82
C LEU A 195 13.19 17.63 1.16
N GLY A 196 14.22 18.35 0.72
CA GLY A 196 15.44 17.75 0.19
C GLY A 196 15.29 17.10 -1.18
N GLY A 197 14.48 17.70 -2.02
CA GLY A 197 14.16 17.30 -3.38
C GLY A 197 12.76 16.70 -3.53
N ALA A 198 12.21 16.80 -4.75
CA ALA A 198 10.93 16.18 -5.08
C ALA A 198 11.05 14.65 -5.10
N ASN A 199 10.07 13.94 -4.53
CA ASN A 199 10.00 12.48 -4.61
C ASN A 199 10.08 12.01 -6.07
N GLY A 200 9.35 12.65 -6.98
CA GLY A 200 9.31 12.32 -8.40
C GLY A 200 10.66 12.38 -9.11
N THR A 201 11.62 13.10 -8.57
CA THR A 201 13.01 13.13 -9.09
C THR A 201 13.92 12.22 -8.28
N VAL A 202 13.90 12.34 -6.95
CA VAL A 202 14.85 11.65 -6.07
C VAL A 202 14.60 10.15 -6.05
N MET A 203 13.33 9.73 -5.98
CA MET A 203 12.99 8.32 -5.85
C MET A 203 13.20 7.50 -7.13
N LEU A 204 13.45 8.14 -8.27
CA LEU A 204 13.97 7.43 -9.45
C LEU A 204 15.34 6.77 -9.21
N GLY A 205 16.04 7.17 -8.14
CA GLY A 205 17.25 6.53 -7.65
C GLY A 205 17.07 5.22 -6.87
N VAL A 206 15.84 4.70 -6.75
CA VAL A 206 15.58 3.39 -6.16
C VAL A 206 16.29 2.30 -6.96
N LYS A 207 16.99 1.40 -6.25
CA LYS A 207 17.79 0.32 -6.82
C LYS A 207 17.29 -1.03 -6.32
N ASP A 208 16.65 -1.77 -7.19
CA ASP A 208 16.30 -3.17 -6.95
C ASP A 208 16.91 -4.03 -8.06
N PRO A 209 17.85 -4.95 -7.75
CA PRO A 209 18.47 -5.82 -8.75
C PRO A 209 17.49 -6.73 -9.48
N LEU A 210 16.29 -6.96 -8.92
CA LEU A 210 15.24 -7.75 -9.54
C LEU A 210 14.22 -6.90 -10.31
N ASP A 211 14.31 -5.59 -10.20
CA ASP A 211 13.28 -4.67 -10.74
C ASP A 211 11.85 -5.12 -10.36
N ASN A 212 11.68 -5.59 -9.10
CA ASN A 212 10.41 -6.04 -8.56
C ASN A 212 9.92 -5.10 -7.46
N TYR A 213 9.68 -3.85 -7.84
CA TYR A 213 9.18 -2.83 -6.94
C TYR A 213 8.15 -1.92 -7.62
N GLY A 214 7.39 -1.23 -6.82
CA GLY A 214 6.50 -0.14 -7.22
C GLY A 214 6.57 1.01 -6.22
N PHE A 215 6.04 2.18 -6.58
CA PHE A 215 5.93 3.29 -5.64
C PHE A 215 4.60 3.23 -4.91
N GLU A 216 4.63 3.32 -3.59
CA GLU A 216 3.44 3.48 -2.78
C GLU A 216 3.17 4.98 -2.58
N VAL A 217 1.93 5.39 -2.84
CA VAL A 217 1.48 6.78 -2.62
C VAL A 217 0.18 6.78 -1.85
N HIS A 218 -0.06 7.87 -1.13
CA HIS A 218 -1.29 8.13 -0.39
C HIS A 218 -1.96 9.40 -0.91
N GLN A 219 -3.30 9.48 -0.81
CA GLN A 219 -4.03 10.67 -1.20
C GLN A 219 -5.39 10.74 -0.50
N TYR A 220 -5.54 11.71 0.38
CA TYR A 220 -6.82 12.01 1.00
C TYR A 220 -7.54 13.16 0.29
N PHE A 221 -8.83 13.35 0.60
CA PHE A 221 -9.75 14.20 -0.14
C PHE A 221 -10.17 15.44 0.64
N ASP A 222 -9.70 15.57 1.86
CA ASP A 222 -9.89 16.73 2.72
C ASP A 222 -9.03 17.92 2.26
N VAL A 223 -9.24 19.08 2.87
CA VAL A 223 -8.69 20.37 2.43
C VAL A 223 -7.18 20.39 2.28
N ASP A 224 -6.46 19.70 3.17
CA ASP A 224 -5.00 19.64 3.20
C ASP A 224 -4.45 18.25 2.84
N SER A 225 -5.31 17.33 2.44
CA SER A 225 -4.98 15.94 2.08
C SER A 225 -4.37 15.13 3.23
N SER A 226 -4.68 15.47 4.49
CA SER A 226 -4.15 14.81 5.68
C SER A 226 -4.92 13.55 6.10
N GLY A 227 -6.16 13.40 5.66
CA GLY A 227 -7.07 12.35 6.14
C GLY A 227 -7.59 12.59 7.56
N THR A 228 -7.45 13.80 8.09
CA THR A 228 -7.88 14.15 9.46
C THR A 228 -9.19 14.93 9.52
N HIS A 229 -9.74 15.34 8.38
CA HIS A 229 -11.00 16.07 8.28
C HIS A 229 -12.04 15.23 7.54
N GLU A 230 -13.29 15.27 8.01
CA GLU A 230 -14.39 14.50 7.41
C GLU A 230 -14.88 15.09 6.07
N SER A 231 -14.71 16.40 5.86
CA SER A 231 -15.10 17.07 4.60
C SER A 231 -14.18 16.64 3.45
N CYS A 232 -14.68 16.75 2.22
CA CYS A 232 -13.88 16.49 1.02
C CYS A 232 -13.68 17.75 0.16
N GLU A 233 -13.37 18.86 0.81
CA GLU A 233 -13.08 20.13 0.14
C GLU A 233 -11.88 20.04 -0.80
N GLY A 234 -10.97 19.10 -0.58
CA GLY A 234 -9.84 18.77 -1.43
C GLY A 234 -10.12 17.75 -2.54
N ALA A 235 -11.39 17.36 -2.76
CA ALA A 235 -11.76 16.29 -3.70
C ALA A 235 -11.21 16.51 -5.13
N ASP A 236 -11.36 17.71 -5.68
CA ASP A 236 -10.83 18.03 -7.01
C ASP A 236 -9.29 17.96 -7.05
N ASN A 237 -8.62 18.33 -5.96
CA ASN A 237 -7.17 18.22 -5.85
C ASN A 237 -6.74 16.76 -5.79
N ALA A 238 -7.47 15.90 -5.08
CA ALA A 238 -7.19 14.47 -5.03
C ALA A 238 -7.34 13.80 -6.41
N VAL A 239 -8.39 14.11 -7.16
CA VAL A 239 -8.57 13.62 -8.54
C VAL A 239 -7.42 14.08 -9.44
N LYS A 240 -7.02 15.36 -9.36
CA LYS A 240 -5.88 15.91 -10.12
C LYS A 240 -4.55 15.26 -9.70
N ALA A 241 -4.36 15.01 -8.40
CA ALA A 241 -3.16 14.39 -7.87
C ALA A 241 -2.96 12.96 -8.42
N ILE A 242 -4.02 12.15 -8.44
CA ILE A 242 -3.97 10.79 -9.01
C ILE A 242 -3.76 10.82 -10.52
N ALA A 243 -4.38 11.76 -11.24
CA ALA A 243 -4.12 11.93 -12.68
C ALA A 243 -2.67 12.37 -12.96
N GLY A 244 -2.12 13.28 -12.16
CA GLY A 244 -0.71 13.71 -12.23
C GLY A 244 0.24 12.55 -11.94
N MET A 245 -0.02 11.79 -10.84
CA MET A 245 0.79 10.62 -10.50
C MET A 245 0.72 9.54 -11.60
N THR A 246 -0.45 9.31 -12.19
CA THR A 246 -0.60 8.40 -13.35
C THR A 246 0.30 8.83 -14.51
N THR A 247 0.30 10.11 -14.82
CA THR A 247 1.15 10.68 -15.88
C THR A 247 2.62 10.49 -15.56
N TRP A 248 3.05 10.79 -14.33
CA TRP A 248 4.43 10.62 -13.90
C TRP A 248 4.87 9.15 -13.96
N LEU A 249 4.04 8.21 -13.52
CA LEU A 249 4.33 6.77 -13.59
C LEU A 249 4.58 6.31 -15.03
N LYS A 250 3.70 6.71 -15.96
CA LYS A 250 3.83 6.37 -17.37
C LYS A 250 5.09 6.99 -18.01
N GLN A 251 5.35 8.26 -17.76
CA GLN A 251 6.52 8.97 -18.30
C GLN A 251 7.84 8.35 -17.85
N ASN A 252 7.89 7.81 -16.63
CA ASN A 252 9.07 7.20 -16.06
C ASN A 252 9.11 5.68 -16.17
N ASN A 253 8.14 5.06 -16.86
CA ASN A 253 7.99 3.61 -16.95
C ASN A 253 8.03 2.94 -15.57
N LYS A 254 7.23 3.45 -14.64
CA LYS A 254 7.11 2.96 -13.26
C LYS A 254 5.69 2.50 -12.97
N ARG A 255 5.54 1.72 -11.92
CA ARG A 255 4.22 1.28 -11.43
C ARG A 255 3.98 1.83 -10.03
N GLY A 256 2.73 2.23 -9.76
CA GLY A 256 2.28 2.76 -8.49
C GLY A 256 1.29 1.86 -7.77
N PHE A 257 1.16 2.05 -6.48
CA PHE A 257 0.12 1.49 -5.64
C PHE A 257 -0.45 2.60 -4.75
N LEU A 258 -1.76 2.79 -4.75
CA LEU A 258 -2.42 3.74 -3.86
C LEU A 258 -2.68 3.04 -2.53
N GLY A 259 -1.73 3.18 -1.58
CA GLY A 259 -1.69 2.45 -0.32
C GLY A 259 -2.74 2.91 0.67
N GLU A 260 -3.01 4.22 0.69
CA GLU A 260 -4.06 4.82 1.52
C GLU A 260 -4.80 5.92 0.77
N PHE A 261 -6.10 5.90 0.91
CA PHE A 261 -7.04 6.94 0.52
C PHE A 261 -8.37 6.67 1.22
N GLY A 262 -9.08 7.71 1.59
CA GLY A 262 -10.34 7.57 2.31
C GLY A 262 -11.22 8.80 2.12
N VAL A 263 -12.52 8.61 2.20
CA VAL A 263 -13.54 9.66 2.09
C VAL A 263 -14.66 9.45 3.08
N SER A 264 -15.36 10.51 3.44
CA SER A 264 -16.62 10.42 4.17
C SER A 264 -17.75 9.87 3.29
N SER A 265 -18.91 9.61 3.88
CA SER A 265 -20.08 9.08 3.17
C SER A 265 -20.89 10.15 2.41
N GLU A 266 -20.41 11.39 2.37
CA GLU A 266 -21.06 12.47 1.61
C GLU A 266 -21.04 12.17 0.10
N GLU A 267 -22.12 12.50 -0.60
CA GLU A 267 -22.30 12.17 -2.01
C GLU A 267 -21.17 12.72 -2.89
N ALA A 268 -20.76 13.97 -2.69
CA ALA A 268 -19.66 14.58 -3.43
C ALA A 268 -18.31 13.85 -3.19
N CYS A 269 -18.09 13.37 -1.97
CA CYS A 269 -16.90 12.61 -1.60
C CYS A 269 -16.87 11.23 -2.31
N VAL A 270 -18.01 10.55 -2.31
CA VAL A 270 -18.16 9.23 -2.97
C VAL A 270 -18.05 9.36 -4.49
N GLU A 271 -18.54 10.46 -5.06
CA GLU A 271 -18.38 10.77 -6.49
C GLU A 271 -16.89 10.98 -6.85
N ALA A 272 -16.16 11.76 -6.05
CA ALA A 272 -14.72 11.96 -6.26
C ALA A 272 -13.92 10.67 -6.09
N LEU A 273 -14.26 9.84 -5.10
CA LEU A 273 -13.71 8.49 -4.93
C LEU A 273 -13.90 7.66 -6.20
N SER A 274 -15.10 7.66 -6.76
CA SER A 274 -15.42 6.92 -7.99
C SER A 274 -14.60 7.40 -9.19
N LYS A 275 -14.32 8.72 -9.29
CA LYS A 275 -13.46 9.29 -10.33
C LYS A 275 -12.01 8.81 -10.19
N VAL A 276 -11.48 8.77 -8.97
CA VAL A 276 -10.13 8.26 -8.68
C VAL A 276 -10.02 6.79 -9.05
N LEU A 277 -10.96 5.96 -8.59
CA LEU A 277 -10.97 4.52 -8.88
C LEU A 277 -11.07 4.25 -10.39
N LYS A 278 -11.91 5.02 -11.11
CA LYS A 278 -12.02 4.94 -12.56
C LYS A 278 -10.70 5.31 -13.25
N THR A 279 -10.04 6.39 -12.82
CA THR A 279 -8.74 6.80 -13.37
C THR A 279 -7.72 5.68 -13.22
N MET A 280 -7.68 5.02 -12.08
CA MET A 280 -6.77 3.90 -11.86
C MET A 280 -7.13 2.68 -12.71
N GLY A 281 -8.41 2.32 -12.77
CA GLY A 281 -8.90 1.20 -13.60
C GLY A 281 -8.61 1.37 -15.09
N ASP A 282 -8.74 2.59 -15.60
CA ASP A 282 -8.43 2.93 -16.99
C ASP A 282 -6.90 2.89 -17.28
N ASN A 283 -6.05 2.83 -16.24
CA ASN A 283 -4.58 2.93 -16.33
C ASN A 283 -3.87 1.80 -15.57
N GLY A 284 -4.36 0.56 -15.67
CA GLY A 284 -3.74 -0.61 -15.04
C GLY A 284 -2.33 -0.96 -15.56
N ASP A 285 -1.89 -0.34 -16.65
CA ASP A 285 -0.50 -0.36 -17.12
C ASP A 285 0.45 0.42 -16.20
N ALA A 286 -0.06 1.46 -15.51
CA ALA A 286 0.69 2.28 -14.57
C ALA A 286 0.45 1.89 -13.09
N TRP A 287 -0.73 1.37 -12.78
CA TRP A 287 -1.11 1.07 -11.41
C TRP A 287 -1.12 -0.44 -11.11
N LEU A 288 -0.48 -0.82 -10.01
CA LEU A 288 -0.58 -2.15 -9.43
C LEU A 288 -1.94 -2.38 -8.78
N GLY A 289 -2.49 -1.33 -8.16
CA GLY A 289 -3.76 -1.41 -7.46
C GLY A 289 -3.89 -0.39 -6.34
N TRP A 290 -4.79 -0.69 -5.40
CA TRP A 290 -5.14 0.19 -4.29
C TRP A 290 -5.58 -0.56 -3.04
N SER A 291 -5.46 0.09 -1.86
CA SER A 291 -6.07 -0.32 -0.60
C SER A 291 -6.67 0.88 0.13
N TYR A 292 -7.99 0.83 0.34
CA TYR A 292 -8.75 1.90 0.99
C TYR A 292 -8.47 2.00 2.50
N TRP A 293 -8.37 3.19 3.07
CA TRP A 293 -8.25 3.45 4.49
C TRP A 293 -9.60 3.81 5.10
N ALA A 294 -10.23 3.01 5.97
CA ALA A 294 -9.81 1.70 6.44
C ALA A 294 -11.03 0.90 6.93
N ALA A 295 -10.77 -0.31 7.31
CA ALA A 295 -11.67 -1.14 8.10
C ALA A 295 -10.92 -1.77 9.27
N GLY A 296 -11.61 -2.43 10.17
CA GLY A 296 -11.07 -3.12 11.34
C GLY A 296 -12.09 -3.17 12.46
N GLU A 297 -12.04 -4.23 13.30
CA GLU A 297 -13.02 -4.43 14.36
C GLU A 297 -13.00 -3.33 15.43
N TRP A 298 -11.85 -2.68 15.62
CA TRP A 298 -11.67 -1.63 16.61
C TRP A 298 -11.71 -0.22 16.01
N TRP A 299 -11.89 -0.12 14.71
CA TRP A 299 -12.10 1.18 14.08
C TRP A 299 -13.45 1.74 14.55
N PRO A 300 -13.48 2.96 15.11
CA PRO A 300 -14.71 3.49 15.72
C PRO A 300 -15.88 3.48 14.73
N PRO A 301 -17.06 3.03 15.15
CA PRO A 301 -18.23 2.97 14.27
C PRO A 301 -18.63 4.32 13.67
N GLY A 302 -18.37 5.41 14.37
CA GLY A 302 -18.67 6.78 13.91
C GLY A 302 -17.64 7.39 12.99
N GLU A 303 -16.47 6.74 12.82
CA GLU A 303 -15.39 7.26 11.99
C GLU A 303 -15.81 7.40 10.52
N ALA A 304 -15.55 8.57 9.95
CA ALA A 304 -16.05 8.93 8.62
C ALA A 304 -15.56 7.99 7.52
N TYR A 305 -14.31 7.52 7.61
CA TYR A 305 -13.67 6.68 6.58
C TYR A 305 -13.90 5.18 6.79
N ASN A 306 -14.51 4.79 7.91
CA ASN A 306 -14.69 3.39 8.28
C ASN A 306 -15.61 2.64 7.30
N VAL A 307 -15.09 1.62 6.62
CA VAL A 307 -15.86 0.72 5.74
C VAL A 307 -16.11 -0.66 6.37
N GLN A 308 -15.77 -0.85 7.64
CA GLN A 308 -16.16 -2.04 8.38
C GLN A 308 -17.69 -2.17 8.41
N PRO A 309 -18.28 -3.30 8.02
CA PRO A 309 -19.73 -3.45 8.00
C PRO A 309 -20.34 -3.31 9.41
N GLN A 310 -21.38 -2.48 9.52
CA GLN A 310 -22.10 -2.26 10.74
C GLN A 310 -23.52 -2.81 10.59
N ASN A 311 -23.93 -3.72 11.50
CA ASN A 311 -25.27 -4.30 11.47
C ASN A 311 -25.70 -4.81 10.07
N ARG A 312 -24.76 -5.37 9.31
CA ARG A 312 -24.95 -5.85 7.93
C ARG A 312 -25.28 -4.73 6.90
N ARG A 313 -25.12 -3.47 7.26
CA ARG A 313 -25.27 -2.35 6.32
C ARG A 313 -23.89 -1.91 5.83
N GLU A 314 -23.77 -1.73 4.54
CA GLU A 314 -22.60 -1.15 3.91
C GLU A 314 -22.73 0.37 3.86
N ARG A 315 -21.60 1.04 3.97
CA ARG A 315 -21.53 2.48 3.80
C ARG A 315 -21.45 2.86 2.32
N PRO A 316 -21.86 4.08 1.93
CA PRO A 316 -21.82 4.53 0.54
C PRO A 316 -20.46 4.36 -0.13
N GLN A 317 -19.36 4.67 0.56
CA GLN A 317 -18.01 4.48 0.04
C GLN A 317 -17.66 3.01 -0.18
N ALA A 318 -18.14 2.09 0.66
CA ALA A 318 -17.96 0.65 0.43
C ALA A 318 -18.71 0.17 -0.82
N VAL A 319 -19.88 0.73 -1.10
CA VAL A 319 -20.63 0.46 -2.34
C VAL A 319 -19.85 0.92 -3.56
N ALA A 320 -19.24 2.13 -3.51
CA ALA A 320 -18.41 2.64 -4.60
C ALA A 320 -17.15 1.79 -4.82
N LEU A 321 -16.49 1.38 -3.73
CA LEU A 321 -15.33 0.46 -3.81
C LEU A 321 -15.71 -0.86 -4.48
N ASN A 322 -16.82 -1.48 -4.05
CA ASN A 322 -17.31 -2.74 -4.61
C ASN A 322 -17.67 -2.62 -6.10
N ALA A 323 -18.24 -1.49 -6.52
CA ALA A 323 -18.57 -1.22 -7.92
C ALA A 323 -17.34 -1.05 -8.81
N ALA A 324 -16.20 -0.68 -8.23
CA ALA A 324 -14.93 -0.49 -8.93
C ALA A 324 -14.10 -1.78 -9.02
N LEU A 325 -14.48 -2.86 -8.34
CA LEU A 325 -13.76 -4.13 -8.40
C LEU A 325 -13.86 -4.75 -9.79
N ASP A 326 -12.72 -5.12 -10.36
CA ASP A 326 -12.68 -5.85 -11.63
C ASP A 326 -12.58 -7.36 -11.36
N PRO A 327 -13.57 -8.15 -11.72
CA PRO A 327 -13.56 -9.60 -11.51
C PRO A 327 -12.48 -10.33 -12.33
N LYS A 328 -11.84 -9.68 -13.30
CA LYS A 328 -10.80 -10.28 -14.15
C LYS A 328 -9.40 -10.24 -13.51
N VAL A 329 -9.23 -9.57 -12.39
CA VAL A 329 -7.95 -9.28 -11.72
C VAL A 329 -7.17 -10.54 -11.30
N ALA A 330 -7.85 -11.63 -11.01
CA ALA A 330 -7.21 -12.80 -10.38
C ALA A 330 -6.36 -13.69 -11.32
N ALA A 331 -6.24 -13.39 -12.61
CA ALA A 331 -5.72 -14.34 -13.60
C ALA A 331 -4.48 -13.90 -14.40
N SER A 332 -3.92 -12.72 -14.16
CA SER A 332 -2.78 -12.21 -14.95
C SER A 332 -1.43 -12.62 -14.34
N SER A 333 -0.54 -13.20 -15.16
CA SER A 333 0.85 -13.48 -14.80
C SER A 333 1.63 -12.20 -14.42
N ASP A 334 1.19 -11.05 -14.91
CA ASP A 334 1.79 -9.74 -14.65
C ASP A 334 1.51 -9.25 -13.21
N CYS A 335 0.62 -9.93 -12.51
CA CYS A 335 0.24 -9.66 -11.12
C CYS A 335 1.00 -10.52 -10.10
N ALA A 336 1.98 -11.30 -10.51
CA ALA A 336 2.77 -12.08 -9.57
C ALA A 336 3.59 -11.19 -8.64
N MET A 337 3.43 -11.39 -7.32
CA MET A 337 4.21 -10.67 -6.30
C MET A 337 5.64 -11.18 -6.17
N VAL A 338 5.89 -12.41 -6.56
CA VAL A 338 7.20 -13.04 -6.45
C VAL A 338 7.76 -13.28 -7.85
N LYS A 339 8.88 -12.64 -8.18
CA LYS A 339 9.55 -12.91 -9.45
C LYS A 339 10.12 -14.35 -9.47
N PRO A 340 10.05 -15.06 -10.61
CA PRO A 340 10.67 -16.37 -10.74
C PRO A 340 12.18 -16.29 -10.50
N ALA A 341 12.80 -17.40 -10.09
CA ALA A 341 14.24 -17.50 -10.04
C ALA A 341 14.80 -17.36 -11.47
N THR A 342 15.74 -16.47 -11.66
CA THR A 342 16.56 -16.46 -12.87
C THR A 342 17.50 -17.65 -12.80
N ASN A 343 17.41 -18.56 -13.76
CA ASN A 343 18.35 -19.67 -13.92
C ASN A 343 19.76 -19.15 -14.21
#